data_559d1706b9ed5e1d1efdc613386bda0c
#
_entry.id   559d1706b9ed5e1d1efdc613386bda0c
#
_cell.length_a   1.000
_cell.length_b   1.000
_cell.length_c   1.000
_cell.angle_alpha   90.00
_cell.angle_beta   90.00
_cell.angle_gamma   90.00
#
_symmetry.space_group_name_H-M   'P 1'
#
loop_
_entity.id
_entity.type
_entity.pdbx_description
1 polymer ?
#
loop_
_entity_poly.entity_id
_entity_poly.type
_entity_poly.pdbx_seq_one_letter_code
_entity_poly.pdbx_strand_id
1 'polypeptide(L)'
;MSRVITKTRTGNIISDEELGLEYLFVGDYGKENNIKASFLGYDKRIERVEHRQVTLENKLVVTVSSQKGCPMKCNFCDCPKLGFHGNVSKVGLISEITTAIALSEIKHGERLNVHFARMGEPTFNKYVVGAAIDIANIIQDKDSDVTFKEYHPVVSTMMPKSNKNLKQFLYDWVKAGYEYGSEDGFGLQFSINTLDENDRNAMFRGMSLSLKEIGDIISELPNPKKRKFTLNFAVTSKCNLDPDLMEKYFDQEK
;
A
#
# COMPACT_ATOMS: atom_id res chain seq x y z
N MET A 1 20.10 13.92 -13.19
CA MET A 1 18.76 13.52 -12.73
C MET A 1 18.21 14.63 -11.87
N SER A 2 17.20 15.34 -12.38
CA SER A 2 16.55 16.43 -11.64
C SER A 2 15.48 15.82 -10.71
N ARG A 3 15.81 15.67 -9.42
CA ARG A 3 14.87 15.25 -8.39
C ARG A 3 14.56 16.43 -7.48
N VAL A 4 13.28 16.72 -7.33
CA VAL A 4 12.79 17.71 -6.37
C VAL A 4 12.41 16.99 -5.10
N ILE A 5 12.99 17.39 -3.97
CA ILE A 5 12.71 16.82 -2.65
C ILE A 5 11.93 17.86 -1.86
N THR A 6 10.68 17.55 -1.55
CA THR A 6 9.84 18.38 -0.68
C THR A 6 9.84 17.80 0.72
N LYS A 7 10.47 18.50 1.67
CA LYS A 7 10.49 18.12 3.08
C LYS A 7 9.13 18.37 3.72
N THR A 8 8.64 17.39 4.44
CA THR A 8 7.42 17.50 5.25
C THR A 8 7.77 17.30 6.73
N ARG A 9 6.81 17.50 7.61
CA ARG A 9 7.01 17.28 9.04
C ARG A 9 7.35 15.82 9.38
N THR A 10 6.88 14.85 8.58
CA THR A 10 6.97 13.42 8.88
C THR A 10 7.84 12.64 7.91
N GLY A 11 8.40 13.29 6.89
CA GLY A 11 9.23 12.64 5.88
C GLY A 11 9.40 13.51 4.64
N ASN A 12 9.77 12.90 3.53
CA ASN A 12 10.04 13.61 2.29
C ASN A 12 9.23 13.04 1.12
N ILE A 13 8.76 13.95 0.25
CA ILE A 13 8.18 13.61 -1.05
C ILE A 13 9.26 13.84 -2.10
N ILE A 14 9.48 12.87 -2.95
CA ILE A 14 10.47 12.87 -4.01
C ILE A 14 9.72 12.88 -5.34
N SER A 15 9.89 13.95 -6.12
CA SER A 15 9.37 14.06 -7.49
C SER A 15 10.53 13.89 -8.44
N ASP A 16 10.51 12.86 -9.27
CA ASP A 16 11.48 12.61 -10.33
C ASP A 16 10.85 13.11 -11.63
N GLU A 17 11.22 14.34 -12.01
CA GLU A 17 10.63 15.03 -13.18
C GLU A 17 10.99 14.33 -14.51
N GLU A 18 12.18 13.73 -14.59
CA GLU A 18 12.66 13.05 -15.78
C GLU A 18 11.88 11.74 -16.02
N LEU A 19 11.57 11.02 -14.95
CA LEU A 19 10.81 9.77 -15.00
C LEU A 19 9.30 10.01 -14.96
N GLY A 20 8.83 11.20 -14.56
CA GLY A 20 7.43 11.49 -14.33
C GLY A 20 6.85 10.66 -13.18
N LEU A 21 7.64 10.47 -12.13
CA LEU A 21 7.28 9.64 -10.97
C LEU A 21 7.30 10.46 -9.69
N GLU A 22 6.45 10.07 -8.76
CA GLU A 22 6.46 10.60 -7.40
C GLU A 22 6.41 9.43 -6.41
N TYR A 23 7.30 9.46 -5.44
CA TYR A 23 7.37 8.52 -4.34
C TYR A 23 7.75 9.26 -3.06
N LEU A 24 7.61 8.60 -1.92
CA LEU A 24 7.85 9.27 -0.64
C LEU A 24 8.32 8.27 0.41
N PHE A 25 8.94 8.79 1.45
CA PHE A 25 9.09 8.08 2.70
C PHE A 25 8.58 8.92 3.88
N VAL A 26 8.04 8.24 4.87
CA VAL A 26 7.56 8.84 6.11
C VAL A 26 7.89 7.93 7.29
N GLY A 27 8.01 8.54 8.47
CA GLY A 27 8.06 7.84 9.74
C GLY A 27 6.68 7.83 10.41
N ASP A 28 6.52 6.95 11.37
CA ASP A 28 5.36 6.91 12.25
C ASP A 28 5.73 7.66 13.54
N TYR A 29 5.48 8.97 13.57
CA TYR A 29 5.87 9.85 14.67
C TYR A 29 4.83 9.89 15.79
N GLY A 30 4.44 8.75 16.33
CA GLY A 30 3.75 8.66 17.61
C GLY A 30 2.50 9.54 17.84
N LYS A 31 2.21 9.78 19.10
CA LYS A 31 0.98 10.48 19.59
C LYS A 31 0.72 11.85 18.97
N GLU A 32 1.73 12.66 18.78
CA GLU A 32 1.56 14.08 18.37
C GLU A 32 1.03 14.27 16.96
N ASN A 33 1.25 13.27 16.08
CA ASN A 33 0.82 13.32 14.68
C ASN A 33 -0.37 12.41 14.39
N ASN A 34 -0.82 11.62 15.36
CA ASN A 34 -1.90 10.67 15.18
C ASN A 34 -3.21 11.18 15.81
N ILE A 35 -3.76 12.25 15.24
CA ILE A 35 -5.11 12.75 15.61
C ILE A 35 -6.15 11.63 15.56
N LYS A 36 -5.92 10.60 14.73
CA LYS A 36 -6.78 9.42 14.64
C LYS A 36 -6.69 8.52 15.87
N ALA A 37 -5.57 8.55 16.61
CA ALA A 37 -5.39 7.66 17.76
C ALA A 37 -6.37 7.98 18.89
N SER A 38 -6.58 9.26 19.21
CA SER A 38 -7.56 9.68 20.22
C SER A 38 -8.98 9.39 19.79
N PHE A 39 -9.35 9.74 18.54
CA PHE A 39 -10.67 9.50 18.00
C PHE A 39 -11.05 8.01 17.94
N LEU A 40 -10.08 7.14 17.61
CA LEU A 40 -10.29 5.70 17.54
C LEU A 40 -10.06 4.97 18.87
N GLY A 41 -9.77 5.70 19.95
CA GLY A 41 -9.50 5.11 21.27
C GLY A 41 -8.20 4.31 21.34
N TYR A 42 -7.29 4.52 20.39
CA TYR A 42 -5.98 3.88 20.41
C TYR A 42 -5.09 4.36 21.56
N ASP A 43 -5.40 5.51 22.13
CA ASP A 43 -4.72 6.07 23.31
C ASP A 43 -4.72 5.07 24.48
N LYS A 44 -5.85 4.38 24.68
CA LYS A 44 -5.99 3.34 25.70
C LYS A 44 -5.14 2.10 25.45
N ARG A 45 -4.78 1.82 24.19
CA ARG A 45 -3.85 0.74 23.82
C ARG A 45 -2.40 1.20 23.93
N ILE A 46 -2.14 2.47 23.65
CA ILE A 46 -0.80 3.07 23.69
C ILE A 46 -0.33 3.28 25.13
N GLU A 47 -1.23 3.50 26.09
CA GLU A 47 -0.89 3.59 27.53
C GLU A 47 -0.30 2.29 28.12
N ARG A 48 -0.50 1.16 27.43
CA ARG A 48 0.08 -0.14 27.82
C ARG A 48 1.42 -0.45 27.14
N VAL A 49 1.77 0.28 26.11
CA VAL A 49 3.07 0.22 25.44
C VAL A 49 3.83 1.46 25.85
N GLU A 50 4.99 1.30 26.48
CA GLU A 50 5.88 2.41 26.81
C GLU A 50 5.91 3.41 25.67
N HIS A 51 5.76 4.71 25.96
CA HIS A 51 5.72 5.81 25.00
C HIS A 51 7.09 5.96 24.28
N ARG A 52 7.45 4.99 23.45
CA ARG A 52 8.60 5.14 22.55
C ARG A 52 8.16 6.02 21.39
N GLN A 53 8.88 7.12 21.21
CA GLN A 53 8.86 7.81 19.93
C GLN A 53 9.23 6.78 18.87
N VAL A 54 8.31 6.48 17.95
CA VAL A 54 8.58 5.61 16.82
C VAL A 54 9.42 6.42 15.84
N THR A 55 10.72 6.18 15.82
CA THR A 55 11.66 6.83 14.89
C THR A 55 11.58 6.18 13.51
N LEU A 56 12.23 6.80 12.51
CA LEU A 56 12.38 6.18 11.18
C LEU A 56 13.08 4.81 11.26
N GLU A 57 14.02 4.64 12.20
CA GLU A 57 14.70 3.36 12.45
C GLU A 57 13.73 2.29 12.95
N ASN A 58 12.77 2.65 13.79
CA ASN A 58 11.78 1.71 14.28
C ASN A 58 10.78 1.33 13.17
N LYS A 59 10.39 2.27 12.32
CA LYS A 59 9.46 2.04 11.23
C LYS A 59 9.64 3.06 10.12
N LEU A 60 10.21 2.61 9.02
CA LEU A 60 10.28 3.37 7.77
C LEU A 60 9.15 2.94 6.84
N VAL A 61 8.35 3.90 6.37
CA VAL A 61 7.29 3.68 5.40
C VAL A 61 7.66 4.35 4.08
N VAL A 62 7.87 3.55 3.05
CA VAL A 62 8.12 4.00 1.69
C VAL A 62 6.86 3.78 0.87
N THR A 63 6.42 4.79 0.12
CA THR A 63 5.28 4.66 -0.78
C THR A 63 5.73 5.00 -2.19
N VAL A 64 5.53 4.07 -3.13
CA VAL A 64 6.04 4.13 -4.50
C VAL A 64 4.93 4.12 -5.54
N SER A 65 5.27 4.62 -6.72
CA SER A 65 4.40 4.64 -7.89
C SER A 65 4.55 3.36 -8.69
N SER A 66 3.46 2.65 -8.95
CA SER A 66 3.48 1.46 -9.79
C SER A 66 3.37 1.76 -11.28
N GLN A 67 2.90 2.96 -11.62
CA GLN A 67 2.68 3.42 -12.99
C GLN A 67 3.02 4.90 -13.12
N LYS A 68 3.31 5.35 -14.33
CA LYS A 68 3.41 6.76 -14.68
C LYS A 68 2.01 7.28 -15.00
N GLY A 69 1.43 8.06 -14.07
CA GLY A 69 0.00 8.37 -14.08
C GLY A 69 -0.85 7.16 -13.70
N CYS A 70 -2.13 7.15 -14.13
CA CYS A 70 -3.05 6.05 -13.79
C CYS A 70 -4.10 5.86 -14.87
N PRO A 71 -4.38 4.62 -15.35
CA PRO A 71 -5.44 4.35 -16.31
C PRO A 71 -6.84 4.41 -15.70
N MET A 72 -6.94 4.37 -14.36
CA MET A 72 -8.21 4.47 -13.65
C MET A 72 -8.69 5.92 -13.59
N LYS A 73 -10.00 6.11 -13.52
CA LYS A 73 -10.63 7.45 -13.55
C LYS A 73 -11.38 7.77 -12.26
N CYS A 74 -10.83 7.35 -11.11
CA CYS A 74 -11.45 7.60 -9.81
C CYS A 74 -11.74 9.08 -9.58
N ASN A 75 -12.96 9.42 -9.17
CA ASN A 75 -13.39 10.82 -9.03
C ASN A 75 -12.65 11.61 -7.94
N PHE A 76 -12.12 10.91 -6.93
CA PHE A 76 -11.46 11.50 -5.77
C PHE A 76 -9.93 11.55 -5.89
N CYS A 77 -9.38 11.10 -7.03
CA CYS A 77 -7.94 10.97 -7.23
C CYS A 77 -7.44 11.94 -8.32
N ASP A 78 -6.27 12.53 -8.08
CA ASP A 78 -5.64 13.44 -9.04
C ASP A 78 -4.80 12.73 -10.10
N CYS A 79 -4.32 11.51 -9.83
CA CYS A 79 -3.47 10.76 -10.76
C CYS A 79 -4.05 10.61 -12.18
N PRO A 80 -5.36 10.40 -12.39
CA PRO A 80 -5.94 10.33 -13.73
C PRO A 80 -5.77 11.61 -14.58
N LYS A 81 -5.59 12.78 -13.93
CA LYS A 81 -5.36 14.05 -14.63
C LYS A 81 -4.00 14.09 -15.32
N LEU A 82 -3.05 13.28 -14.86
CA LEU A 82 -1.72 13.15 -15.46
C LEU A 82 -1.71 12.26 -16.71
N GLY A 83 -2.83 11.58 -17.01
CA GLY A 83 -2.88 10.56 -18.04
C GLY A 83 -2.24 9.24 -17.62
N PHE A 84 -2.07 8.32 -18.58
CA PHE A 84 -1.38 7.05 -18.36
C PHE A 84 -0.25 6.90 -19.38
N HIS A 85 0.97 6.75 -18.89
CA HIS A 85 2.20 6.71 -19.69
C HIS A 85 2.97 5.39 -19.55
N GLY A 86 2.32 4.37 -18.96
CA GLY A 86 2.86 3.01 -18.86
C GLY A 86 3.21 2.58 -17.44
N ASN A 87 3.57 1.31 -17.33
CA ASN A 87 4.01 0.70 -16.08
C ASN A 87 5.46 1.07 -15.75
N VAL A 88 5.76 1.27 -14.47
CA VAL A 88 7.13 1.37 -14.00
C VAL A 88 7.79 0.01 -14.14
N SER A 89 9.02 -0.04 -14.66
CA SER A 89 9.77 -1.29 -14.79
C SER A 89 10.17 -1.86 -13.42
N LYS A 90 10.54 -3.15 -13.36
CA LYS A 90 11.01 -3.75 -12.11
C LYS A 90 12.21 -2.99 -11.53
N VAL A 91 13.17 -2.64 -12.36
CA VAL A 91 14.32 -1.82 -11.96
C VAL A 91 13.89 -0.44 -11.45
N GLY A 92 12.91 0.19 -12.11
CA GLY A 92 12.34 1.47 -11.68
C GLY A 92 11.71 1.40 -10.28
N LEU A 93 10.88 0.37 -10.02
CA LEU A 93 10.27 0.14 -8.70
C LEU A 93 11.32 -0.05 -7.61
N ILE A 94 12.35 -0.87 -7.88
CA ILE A 94 13.46 -1.08 -6.95
C ILE A 94 14.21 0.23 -6.72
N SER A 95 14.46 1.02 -7.78
CA SER A 95 15.14 2.31 -7.67
C SER A 95 14.36 3.33 -6.84
N GLU A 96 13.02 3.41 -6.97
CA GLU A 96 12.20 4.27 -6.09
C GLU A 96 12.38 3.89 -4.62
N ILE A 97 12.29 2.59 -4.31
CA ILE A 97 12.40 2.07 -2.95
C ILE A 97 13.79 2.34 -2.37
N THR A 98 14.84 1.93 -3.09
CA THR A 98 16.23 2.09 -2.61
C THR A 98 16.64 3.55 -2.51
N THR A 99 16.17 4.41 -3.41
CA THR A 99 16.39 5.86 -3.32
C THR A 99 15.70 6.46 -2.11
N ALA A 100 14.45 6.07 -1.83
CA ALA A 100 13.73 6.55 -0.65
C ALA A 100 14.43 6.12 0.65
N ILE A 101 14.91 4.87 0.72
CA ILE A 101 15.69 4.37 1.86
C ILE A 101 17.00 5.18 2.00
N ALA A 102 17.74 5.38 0.92
CA ALA A 102 19.00 6.14 0.95
C ALA A 102 18.78 7.59 1.42
N LEU A 103 17.71 8.24 0.96
CA LEU A 103 17.36 9.61 1.37
C LEU A 103 16.80 9.71 2.80
N SER A 104 16.33 8.61 3.37
CA SER A 104 15.94 8.56 4.77
C SER A 104 17.13 8.47 5.72
N GLU A 105 18.32 8.18 5.19
CA GLU A 105 19.57 7.95 5.93
C GLU A 105 19.53 6.73 6.87
N ILE A 106 18.46 5.91 6.79
CA ILE A 106 18.33 4.69 7.59
C ILE A 106 18.94 3.51 6.85
N LYS A 107 20.05 3.01 7.34
CA LYS A 107 20.72 1.82 6.81
C LYS A 107 20.27 0.54 7.50
N HIS A 108 20.04 0.60 8.80
CA HIS A 108 19.65 -0.54 9.60
C HIS A 108 18.42 -0.16 10.43
N GLY A 109 17.32 -0.87 10.22
CA GLY A 109 16.05 -0.56 10.86
C GLY A 109 15.31 -1.80 11.39
N GLU A 110 14.33 -1.55 12.24
CA GLU A 110 13.48 -2.63 12.74
C GLU A 110 12.47 -3.08 11.66
N ARG A 111 11.75 -2.11 11.03
CA ARG A 111 10.67 -2.43 10.12
C ARG A 111 10.64 -1.53 8.90
N LEU A 112 10.63 -2.14 7.72
CA LEU A 112 10.39 -1.48 6.44
C LEU A 112 9.00 -1.84 5.91
N ASN A 113 8.15 -0.83 5.73
CA ASN A 113 6.90 -0.95 4.99
C ASN A 113 7.07 -0.36 3.59
N VAL A 114 6.71 -1.08 2.55
CA VAL A 114 6.71 -0.57 1.18
C VAL A 114 5.30 -0.62 0.62
N HIS A 115 4.70 0.54 0.36
CA HIS A 115 3.34 0.65 -0.16
C HIS A 115 3.37 0.94 -1.67
N PHE A 116 2.86 0.02 -2.48
CA PHE A 116 2.60 0.24 -3.90
C PHE A 116 1.24 0.94 -4.04
N ALA A 117 1.20 2.22 -3.72
CA ALA A 117 -0.05 2.96 -3.52
C ALA A 117 0.03 4.47 -3.88
N ARG A 118 1.12 4.94 -4.55
CA ARG A 118 1.21 6.36 -4.93
C ARG A 118 0.49 6.62 -6.23
N MET A 119 1.12 6.44 -7.38
CA MET A 119 0.48 6.57 -8.70
C MET A 119 0.27 5.20 -9.32
N GLY A 120 -0.91 5.03 -9.94
CA GLY A 120 -1.25 3.84 -10.68
C GLY A 120 -2.10 2.84 -9.89
N GLU A 121 -2.57 1.85 -10.63
CA GLU A 121 -3.23 0.66 -10.11
C GLU A 121 -2.22 -0.50 -10.16
N PRO A 122 -1.68 -0.95 -9.02
CA PRO A 122 -0.54 -1.86 -8.99
C PRO A 122 -0.84 -3.23 -9.62
N THR A 123 -2.10 -3.67 -9.64
CA THR A 123 -2.46 -4.97 -10.21
C THR A 123 -2.32 -5.04 -11.74
N PHE A 124 -2.20 -3.89 -12.42
CA PHE A 124 -1.86 -3.86 -13.85
C PHE A 124 -0.36 -3.96 -14.14
N ASN A 125 0.47 -3.82 -13.11
CA ASN A 125 1.92 -3.87 -13.28
C ASN A 125 2.48 -5.24 -12.86
N LYS A 126 2.78 -6.08 -13.84
CA LYS A 126 3.34 -7.42 -13.64
C LYS A 126 4.67 -7.47 -12.88
N TYR A 127 5.35 -6.32 -12.75
CA TYR A 127 6.66 -6.24 -12.10
C TYR A 127 6.58 -6.01 -10.59
N VAL A 128 5.41 -5.65 -10.05
CA VAL A 128 5.23 -5.33 -8.63
C VAL A 128 5.59 -6.49 -7.71
N VAL A 129 5.08 -7.69 -8.00
CA VAL A 129 5.38 -8.90 -7.21
C VAL A 129 6.88 -9.19 -7.22
N GLY A 130 7.50 -9.20 -8.40
CA GLY A 130 8.94 -9.46 -8.53
C GLY A 130 9.81 -8.39 -7.87
N ALA A 131 9.40 -7.11 -7.92
CA ALA A 131 10.12 -6.05 -7.23
C ALA A 131 10.03 -6.19 -5.70
N ALA A 132 8.87 -6.57 -5.18
CA ALA A 132 8.72 -6.83 -3.75
C ALA A 132 9.60 -7.99 -3.26
N ILE A 133 9.71 -9.06 -4.05
CA ILE A 133 10.61 -10.19 -3.76
C ILE A 133 12.08 -9.77 -3.79
N ASP A 134 12.49 -9.03 -4.83
CA ASP A 134 13.89 -8.60 -4.97
C ASP A 134 14.30 -7.70 -3.78
N ILE A 135 13.41 -6.80 -3.33
CA ILE A 135 13.66 -5.98 -2.12
C ILE A 135 13.77 -6.86 -0.88
N ALA A 136 12.91 -7.88 -0.72
CA ALA A 136 13.03 -8.81 0.41
C ALA A 136 14.42 -9.44 0.46
N ASN A 137 14.92 -9.92 -0.69
CA ASN A 137 16.24 -10.51 -0.79
C ASN A 137 17.36 -9.50 -0.45
N ILE A 138 17.27 -8.27 -0.97
CA ILE A 138 18.28 -7.22 -0.73
C ILE A 138 18.40 -6.87 0.75
N ILE A 139 17.28 -6.67 1.45
CA ILE A 139 17.30 -6.20 2.84
C ILE A 139 17.53 -7.32 3.87
N GLN A 140 17.35 -8.59 3.46
CA GLN A 140 17.62 -9.77 4.29
C GLN A 140 19.01 -10.35 4.06
N ASP A 141 19.71 -9.88 3.03
CA ASP A 141 21.11 -10.26 2.78
C ASP A 141 22.01 -9.66 3.88
N LYS A 142 22.78 -10.53 4.55
CA LYS A 142 23.68 -10.15 5.63
C LYS A 142 24.83 -9.26 5.17
N ASP A 143 25.20 -9.35 3.90
CA ASP A 143 26.26 -8.56 3.29
C ASP A 143 25.74 -7.24 2.69
N SER A 144 24.44 -6.98 2.82
CA SER A 144 23.82 -5.73 2.35
C SER A 144 24.14 -4.56 3.26
N ASP A 145 24.44 -3.39 2.65
CA ASP A 145 24.61 -2.11 3.37
C ASP A 145 23.30 -1.62 4.03
N VAL A 146 22.15 -2.21 3.65
CA VAL A 146 20.81 -1.85 4.13
C VAL A 146 20.11 -3.10 4.62
N THR A 147 19.73 -3.12 5.91
CA THR A 147 19.05 -4.26 6.52
C THR A 147 17.87 -3.82 7.37
N PHE A 148 16.77 -4.59 7.30
CA PHE A 148 15.61 -4.43 8.17
C PHE A 148 15.20 -5.79 8.75
N LYS A 149 14.86 -5.81 10.03
CA LYS A 149 14.43 -7.06 10.69
C LYS A 149 13.08 -7.55 10.15
N GLU A 150 12.19 -6.63 9.85
CA GLU A 150 10.87 -6.93 9.32
C GLU A 150 10.63 -6.21 7.98
N TYR A 151 10.04 -6.93 7.03
CA TYR A 151 9.65 -6.40 5.73
C TYR A 151 8.16 -6.61 5.46
N HIS A 152 7.45 -5.52 5.21
CA HIS A 152 6.00 -5.52 5.00
C HIS A 152 5.64 -4.74 3.73
N PRO A 153 5.79 -5.34 2.54
CA PRO A 153 5.25 -4.74 1.32
C PRO A 153 3.73 -4.82 1.31
N VAL A 154 3.10 -3.81 0.76
CA VAL A 154 1.64 -3.67 0.73
C VAL A 154 1.20 -3.25 -0.66
N VAL A 155 0.25 -3.96 -1.23
CA VAL A 155 -0.49 -3.56 -2.43
C VAL A 155 -1.85 -3.01 -2.02
N SER A 156 -2.21 -1.85 -2.58
CA SER A 156 -3.57 -1.29 -2.47
C SER A 156 -4.22 -1.28 -3.85
N THR A 157 -5.39 -1.91 -3.98
CA THR A 157 -6.10 -2.03 -5.27
C THR A 157 -7.55 -1.60 -5.16
N MET A 158 -8.04 -0.97 -6.22
CA MET A 158 -9.46 -0.68 -6.39
C MET A 158 -10.22 -1.83 -7.07
N MET A 159 -9.56 -2.96 -7.34
CA MET A 159 -10.14 -4.15 -7.98
C MET A 159 -10.71 -3.85 -9.38
N PRO A 160 -9.85 -3.52 -10.37
CA PRO A 160 -10.29 -3.05 -11.68
C PRO A 160 -10.94 -4.17 -12.51
N LYS A 161 -12.16 -3.93 -13.02
CA LYS A 161 -12.91 -4.87 -13.89
C LYS A 161 -12.14 -5.26 -15.16
N SER A 162 -11.37 -4.33 -15.69
CA SER A 162 -10.66 -4.53 -16.95
C SER A 162 -9.38 -5.36 -16.84
N ASN A 163 -8.94 -5.69 -15.61
CA ASN A 163 -7.75 -6.49 -15.42
C ASN A 163 -8.06 -7.98 -15.50
N LYS A 164 -7.78 -8.58 -16.66
CA LYS A 164 -7.99 -10.02 -16.88
C LYS A 164 -7.08 -10.92 -16.02
N ASN A 165 -5.97 -10.37 -15.51
CA ASN A 165 -4.99 -11.10 -14.70
C ASN A 165 -5.14 -10.80 -13.20
N LEU A 166 -6.22 -10.12 -12.78
CA LEU A 166 -6.40 -9.66 -11.40
C LEU A 166 -6.30 -10.81 -10.39
N LYS A 167 -7.07 -11.88 -10.57
CA LYS A 167 -7.06 -13.05 -9.66
C LYS A 167 -5.66 -13.67 -9.56
N GLN A 168 -4.97 -13.83 -10.68
CA GLN A 168 -3.62 -14.39 -10.70
C GLN A 168 -2.62 -13.49 -9.97
N PHE A 169 -2.68 -12.17 -10.21
CA PHE A 169 -1.84 -11.20 -9.50
C PHE A 169 -2.03 -11.28 -7.98
N LEU A 170 -3.29 -11.31 -7.52
CA LEU A 170 -3.59 -11.38 -6.09
C LEU A 170 -3.10 -12.69 -5.47
N TYR A 171 -3.29 -13.81 -6.17
CA TYR A 171 -2.80 -15.11 -5.74
C TYR A 171 -1.26 -15.12 -5.61
N ASP A 172 -0.56 -14.63 -6.65
CA ASP A 172 0.91 -14.56 -6.66
C ASP A 172 1.43 -13.64 -5.56
N TRP A 173 0.72 -12.53 -5.27
CA TRP A 173 1.05 -11.62 -4.19
C TRP A 173 0.97 -12.29 -2.81
N VAL A 174 -0.13 -12.98 -2.53
CA VAL A 174 -0.31 -13.69 -1.26
C VAL A 174 0.74 -14.80 -1.13
N LYS A 175 0.98 -15.57 -2.20
CA LYS A 175 1.99 -16.63 -2.22
C LYS A 175 3.40 -16.08 -1.96
N ALA A 176 3.77 -14.99 -2.62
CA ALA A 176 5.05 -14.33 -2.36
C ALA A 176 5.18 -13.87 -0.89
N GLY A 177 4.07 -13.43 -0.27
CA GLY A 177 4.01 -13.08 1.13
C GLY A 177 4.31 -14.24 2.07
N TYR A 178 3.95 -15.47 1.70
CA TYR A 178 4.31 -16.67 2.46
C TYR A 178 5.80 -16.97 2.38
N GLU A 179 6.39 -16.83 1.20
CA GLU A 179 7.76 -17.26 0.92
C GLU A 179 8.80 -16.21 1.37
N TYR A 180 8.52 -14.94 1.14
CA TYR A 180 9.48 -13.83 1.28
C TYR A 180 9.09 -12.80 2.34
N GLY A 181 7.86 -12.82 2.82
CA GLY A 181 7.39 -11.88 3.84
C GLY A 181 7.86 -12.26 5.23
N SER A 182 7.95 -11.26 6.11
CA SER A 182 8.10 -11.45 7.54
C SER A 182 6.90 -12.26 8.11
N GLU A 183 6.81 -12.42 9.42
CA GLU A 183 5.78 -13.23 10.07
C GLU A 183 4.35 -12.86 9.62
N ASP A 184 4.09 -11.58 9.35
CA ASP A 184 2.78 -11.08 8.89
C ASP A 184 2.48 -11.35 7.40
N GLY A 185 3.48 -11.75 6.60
CA GLY A 185 3.37 -11.87 5.16
C GLY A 185 3.32 -10.54 4.43
N PHE A 186 2.89 -10.55 3.15
CA PHE A 186 2.65 -9.34 2.35
C PHE A 186 1.24 -8.80 2.61
N GLY A 187 1.13 -7.48 2.78
CA GLY A 187 -0.14 -6.82 3.01
C GLY A 187 -0.95 -6.64 1.72
N LEU A 188 -2.23 -6.92 1.78
CA LEU A 188 -3.17 -6.69 0.67
C LEU A 188 -4.32 -5.84 1.16
N GLN A 189 -4.56 -4.72 0.48
CA GLN A 189 -5.57 -3.73 0.83
C GLN A 189 -6.54 -3.54 -0.32
N PHE A 190 -7.82 -3.59 -0.03
CA PHE A 190 -8.90 -3.37 -0.99
C PHE A 190 -9.55 -2.02 -0.74
N SER A 191 -9.53 -1.15 -1.74
CA SER A 191 -10.17 0.17 -1.69
C SER A 191 -11.69 0.01 -1.86
N ILE A 192 -12.39 -0.20 -0.77
CA ILE A 192 -13.85 -0.38 -0.75
C ILE A 192 -14.54 0.98 -0.77
N ASN A 193 -14.14 1.89 0.07
CA ASN A 193 -14.59 3.28 0.26
C ASN A 193 -16.01 3.44 0.79
N THR A 194 -16.97 2.61 0.39
CA THR A 194 -18.35 2.58 0.90
C THR A 194 -18.99 1.23 0.56
N LEU A 195 -19.95 0.80 1.38
CA LEU A 195 -20.75 -0.40 1.14
C LEU A 195 -22.04 -0.11 0.32
N ASP A 196 -22.27 1.15 -0.07
CA ASP A 196 -23.28 1.49 -1.08
C ASP A 196 -22.71 1.31 -2.49
N GLU A 197 -23.28 0.37 -3.25
CA GLU A 197 -22.80 0.04 -4.61
C GLU A 197 -22.97 1.20 -5.60
N ASN A 198 -24.00 2.03 -5.46
CA ASN A 198 -24.20 3.16 -6.38
C ASN A 198 -23.16 4.24 -6.13
N ASP A 199 -22.94 4.60 -4.86
CA ASP A 199 -21.93 5.58 -4.48
C ASP A 199 -20.53 5.09 -4.84
N ARG A 200 -20.24 3.80 -4.57
CA ARG A 200 -18.97 3.18 -4.94
C ARG A 200 -18.75 3.19 -6.45
N ASN A 201 -19.76 2.81 -7.22
CA ASN A 201 -19.71 2.83 -8.68
C ASN A 201 -19.51 4.25 -9.22
N ALA A 202 -20.12 5.26 -8.62
CA ALA A 202 -19.88 6.66 -8.96
C ALA A 202 -18.44 7.10 -8.63
N MET A 203 -17.91 6.72 -7.45
CA MET A 203 -16.54 7.05 -7.04
C MET A 203 -15.50 6.49 -8.00
N PHE A 204 -15.66 5.26 -8.43
CA PHE A 204 -14.74 4.55 -9.34
C PHE A 204 -15.16 4.63 -10.81
N ARG A 205 -16.20 5.42 -11.16
CA ARG A 205 -16.76 5.56 -12.51
C ARG A 205 -17.04 4.22 -13.20
N GLY A 206 -17.57 3.28 -12.47
CA GLY A 206 -17.92 1.94 -12.98
C GLY A 206 -16.72 1.05 -13.32
N MET A 207 -15.51 1.44 -12.98
CA MET A 207 -14.28 0.71 -13.36
C MET A 207 -13.85 -0.36 -12.35
N SER A 208 -14.41 -0.35 -11.14
CA SER A 208 -14.17 -1.37 -10.12
C SER A 208 -15.17 -2.53 -10.22
N LEU A 209 -14.78 -3.71 -9.78
CA LEU A 209 -15.68 -4.83 -9.52
C LEU A 209 -16.71 -4.44 -8.45
N SER A 210 -17.89 -5.10 -8.46
CA SER A 210 -18.90 -4.96 -7.40
C SER A 210 -18.39 -5.51 -6.07
N LEU A 211 -19.02 -5.12 -4.96
CA LEU A 211 -18.67 -5.63 -3.62
C LEU A 211 -18.78 -7.16 -3.56
N LYS A 212 -19.83 -7.71 -4.18
CA LYS A 212 -20.01 -9.17 -4.25
C LYS A 212 -18.86 -9.84 -5.00
N GLU A 213 -18.50 -9.37 -6.20
CA GLU A 213 -17.39 -9.93 -6.98
C GLU A 213 -16.06 -9.82 -6.24
N ILE A 214 -15.84 -8.73 -5.50
CA ILE A 214 -14.65 -8.56 -4.66
C ILE A 214 -14.64 -9.57 -3.53
N GLY A 215 -15.75 -9.73 -2.81
CA GLY A 215 -15.88 -10.71 -1.73
C GLY A 215 -15.68 -12.15 -2.24
N ASP A 216 -16.27 -12.50 -3.37
CA ASP A 216 -16.10 -13.82 -4.01
C ASP A 216 -14.61 -14.07 -4.33
N ILE A 217 -13.90 -13.09 -4.89
CA ILE A 217 -12.45 -13.21 -5.17
C ILE A 217 -11.64 -13.35 -3.88
N ILE A 218 -11.92 -12.53 -2.87
CA ILE A 218 -11.21 -12.58 -1.57
C ILE A 218 -11.38 -13.97 -0.93
N SER A 219 -12.57 -14.54 -0.98
CA SER A 219 -12.84 -15.86 -0.40
C SER A 219 -12.07 -16.99 -1.08
N GLU A 220 -11.81 -16.87 -2.40
CA GLU A 220 -11.02 -17.83 -3.19
C GLU A 220 -9.50 -17.72 -2.94
N LEU A 221 -8.99 -16.58 -2.42
CA LEU A 221 -7.57 -16.42 -2.15
C LEU A 221 -7.10 -17.33 -1.00
N PRO A 222 -5.82 -17.74 -0.98
CA PRO A 222 -5.24 -18.39 0.19
C PRO A 222 -5.42 -17.52 1.43
N ASN A 223 -5.56 -18.15 2.59
CA ASN A 223 -5.62 -17.39 3.84
C ASN A 223 -4.36 -16.55 4.01
N PRO A 224 -4.44 -15.32 4.52
CA PRO A 224 -3.26 -14.54 4.82
C PRO A 224 -2.42 -15.22 5.90
N LYS A 225 -1.09 -15.01 5.88
CA LYS A 225 -0.15 -15.70 6.78
C LYS A 225 -0.48 -15.44 8.26
N LYS A 226 -0.60 -14.19 8.63
CA LYS A 226 -0.97 -13.75 9.98
C LYS A 226 -1.86 -12.49 9.93
N ARG A 227 -1.43 -11.48 9.17
CA ARG A 227 -2.15 -10.24 9.02
C ARG A 227 -3.29 -10.41 8.03
N LYS A 228 -4.52 -10.21 8.47
CA LYS A 228 -5.72 -10.24 7.62
C LYS A 228 -5.65 -9.22 6.49
N PHE A 229 -6.37 -9.47 5.43
CA PHE A 229 -6.57 -8.50 4.37
C PHE A 229 -7.23 -7.24 4.92
N THR A 230 -6.95 -6.10 4.32
CA THR A 230 -7.43 -4.82 4.83
C THR A 230 -8.46 -4.23 3.88
N LEU A 231 -9.61 -3.88 4.41
CA LEU A 231 -10.62 -3.10 3.69
C LEU A 231 -10.40 -1.62 4.00
N ASN A 232 -10.14 -0.81 2.97
CA ASN A 232 -9.93 0.63 3.11
C ASN A 232 -11.20 1.39 2.77
N PHE A 233 -11.58 2.32 3.66
CA PHE A 233 -12.73 3.19 3.50
C PHE A 233 -12.31 4.66 3.53
N ALA A 234 -12.72 5.42 2.50
CA ALA A 234 -12.63 6.87 2.51
C ALA A 234 -13.85 7.43 3.25
N VAL A 235 -13.72 7.58 4.57
CA VAL A 235 -14.85 7.98 5.43
C VAL A 235 -15.27 9.42 5.13
N THR A 236 -16.47 9.56 4.59
CA THR A 236 -17.17 10.83 4.33
C THR A 236 -18.55 10.77 4.95
N SER A 237 -19.29 11.89 4.94
CA SER A 237 -20.69 11.92 5.41
C SER A 237 -21.64 10.99 4.65
N LYS A 238 -21.23 10.50 3.48
CA LYS A 238 -21.98 9.57 2.62
C LYS A 238 -21.46 8.13 2.67
N CYS A 239 -20.40 7.87 3.42
CA CYS A 239 -19.80 6.55 3.49
C CYS A 239 -20.73 5.59 4.26
N ASN A 240 -21.20 4.54 3.60
CA ASN A 240 -21.91 3.45 4.26
C ASN A 240 -20.88 2.46 4.84
N LEU A 241 -20.96 2.23 6.14
CA LEU A 241 -20.11 1.31 6.92
C LEU A 241 -20.96 0.31 7.71
N ASP A 242 -22.15 -0.03 7.19
CA ASP A 242 -23.08 -0.96 7.83
C ASP A 242 -22.39 -2.31 8.10
N PRO A 243 -22.30 -2.76 9.37
CA PRO A 243 -21.64 -4.02 9.71
C PRO A 243 -22.30 -5.24 9.08
N ASP A 244 -23.62 -5.25 8.97
CA ASP A 244 -24.37 -6.39 8.40
C ASP A 244 -24.06 -6.54 6.89
N LEU A 245 -23.92 -5.42 6.18
CA LEU A 245 -23.45 -5.44 4.78
C LEU A 245 -21.99 -5.86 4.67
N MET A 246 -21.15 -5.49 5.65
CA MET A 246 -19.75 -5.91 5.66
C MET A 246 -19.65 -7.44 5.82
N GLU A 247 -20.36 -8.02 6.77
CA GLU A 247 -20.41 -9.47 6.98
C GLU A 247 -21.01 -10.22 5.78
N LYS A 248 -21.99 -9.61 5.11
CA LYS A 248 -22.60 -10.19 3.90
C LYS A 248 -21.63 -10.35 2.74
N TYR A 249 -20.70 -9.40 2.57
CA TYR A 249 -19.80 -9.39 1.42
C TYR A 249 -18.41 -9.96 1.72
N PHE A 250 -17.93 -9.88 2.96
CA PHE A 250 -16.54 -10.17 3.30
C PHE A 250 -16.43 -11.19 4.43
N ASP A 251 -15.61 -12.21 4.18
CA ASP A 251 -15.28 -13.23 5.19
C ASP A 251 -14.36 -12.61 6.26
N GLN A 252 -14.80 -12.67 7.51
CA GLN A 252 -14.06 -12.13 8.65
C GLN A 252 -12.77 -12.91 8.97
N GLU A 253 -12.64 -14.14 8.47
CA GLU A 253 -11.43 -14.96 8.67
C GLU A 253 -10.31 -14.62 7.69
N LYS A 254 -10.59 -13.92 6.60
CA LYS A 254 -9.63 -13.43 5.62
C LYS A 254 -9.09 -12.06 5.99
#